data_c6e94dc51226671fbf2004f3ed5986da
#
_entry.id   c6e94dc51226671fbf2004f3ed5986da
#
_cell.length_a   1.000
_cell.length_b   1.000
_cell.length_c   1.000
_cell.angle_alpha   90.00
_cell.angle_beta   90.00
_cell.angle_gamma   90.00
#
_symmetry.space_group_name_H-M   'P 1'
#
loop_
_entity.id
_entity.type
_entity.pdbx_description
1 polymer ?
#
loop_
_entity_poly.entity_id
_entity_poly.type
_entity_poly.pdbx_seq_one_letter_code
_entity_poly.pdbx_strand_id
1 'polypeptide(L)'
;MKKLMMTLMAVVIAIAANAQYNTNYYNQYGSSIGSSTTRSDYGGGYTTSYYNRYGGSTGSATTRSDYGGGYTTNYYNRYGGSTGSATTRSDYGGGYTTNYYNQYGGSTGSATTRSNYGGGYTTNYYDRYGGSVGSSTTRENYGGGATTTYYDVYGNNIGSSYDW
;
A
#
# COMPACT_ATOMS: atom_id res chain seq x y z
N MET A 1 16.54 12.38 -7.65
CA MET A 1 15.13 12.50 -7.25
C MET A 1 14.21 11.44 -7.85
N LYS A 2 14.70 10.37 -8.50
CA LYS A 2 13.87 9.29 -9.09
C LYS A 2 13.69 8.05 -8.20
N LYS A 3 14.24 8.02 -6.98
CA LYS A 3 14.19 6.83 -6.11
C LYS A 3 13.11 6.87 -5.03
N LEU A 4 12.36 7.95 -4.91
CA LEU A 4 11.34 8.10 -3.85
C LEU A 4 9.94 7.62 -4.27
N MET A 5 9.70 7.38 -5.57
CA MET A 5 8.38 6.94 -6.07
C MET A 5 8.12 5.44 -5.96
N MET A 6 9.10 4.62 -5.61
CA MET A 6 8.93 3.16 -5.52
C MET A 6 8.50 2.66 -4.15
N THR A 7 8.27 3.54 -3.16
CA THR A 7 7.88 3.14 -1.81
C THR A 7 6.41 3.43 -1.51
N LEU A 8 5.63 3.82 -2.51
CA LEU A 8 4.20 4.00 -2.32
C LEU A 8 3.49 2.68 -2.52
N MET A 9 3.45 1.89 -1.47
CA MET A 9 2.81 0.59 -1.49
C MET A 9 1.34 0.67 -1.17
N ALA A 10 0.56 0.01 -2.01
CA ALA A 10 -0.83 -0.30 -1.73
C ALA A 10 -0.94 -1.02 -0.38
N VAL A 11 -1.62 -0.41 0.59
CA VAL A 11 -2.11 -1.13 1.77
C VAL A 11 -3.36 -1.85 1.32
N VAL A 12 -3.22 -3.11 0.93
CA VAL A 12 -4.38 -3.99 0.77
C VAL A 12 -4.83 -4.38 2.18
N ILE A 13 -5.94 -3.83 2.62
CA ILE A 13 -6.61 -4.27 3.85
C ILE A 13 -7.39 -5.54 3.48
N ALA A 14 -6.75 -6.68 3.56
CA ALA A 14 -7.46 -7.95 3.51
C ALA A 14 -7.89 -8.33 4.93
N ILE A 15 -9.17 -8.32 5.19
CA ILE A 15 -9.77 -8.79 6.44
C ILE A 15 -10.05 -10.27 6.29
N ALA A 16 -9.12 -11.12 6.71
CA ALA A 16 -9.43 -12.52 7.00
C ALA A 16 -8.51 -13.06 8.09
N ALA A 17 -9.09 -13.70 9.07
CA ALA A 17 -8.39 -14.36 10.16
C ALA A 17 -7.45 -15.46 9.62
N ASN A 18 -6.16 -15.40 9.97
CA ASN A 18 -5.14 -16.42 9.70
C ASN A 18 -4.73 -16.63 8.22
N ALA A 19 -4.92 -15.65 7.33
CA ALA A 19 -4.51 -15.78 5.95
C ALA A 19 -3.11 -15.16 5.71
N GLN A 20 -2.30 -15.86 4.92
CA GLN A 20 -1.08 -15.31 4.34
C GLN A 20 -1.43 -14.86 2.92
N TYR A 21 -1.07 -13.62 2.59
CA TYR A 21 -1.26 -13.05 1.25
C TYR A 21 0.08 -12.79 0.59
N ASN A 22 0.17 -13.12 -0.69
CA ASN A 22 1.32 -12.81 -1.51
C ASN A 22 0.91 -11.81 -2.59
N THR A 23 1.71 -10.76 -2.76
CA THR A 23 1.53 -9.74 -3.79
C THR A 23 2.75 -9.70 -4.68
N ASN A 24 2.57 -9.78 -5.99
CA ASN A 24 3.65 -9.58 -6.96
C ASN A 24 3.52 -8.21 -7.63
N TYR A 25 4.65 -7.57 -7.84
CA TYR A 25 4.75 -6.25 -8.44
C TYR A 25 5.38 -6.32 -9.82
N TYR A 26 4.81 -5.60 -10.78
CA TYR A 26 5.25 -5.56 -12.17
C TYR A 26 5.40 -4.12 -12.64
N ASN A 27 6.37 -3.89 -13.53
CA ASN A 27 6.50 -2.62 -14.23
C ASN A 27 5.47 -2.52 -15.37
N GLN A 28 5.41 -1.38 -16.05
CA GLN A 28 4.50 -1.13 -17.18
C GLN A 28 4.67 -2.09 -18.36
N TYR A 29 5.81 -2.80 -18.43
CA TYR A 29 6.13 -3.80 -19.47
C TYR A 29 5.86 -5.24 -19.02
N GLY A 30 5.24 -5.43 -17.84
CA GLY A 30 4.92 -6.75 -17.29
C GLY A 30 6.09 -7.49 -16.66
N SER A 31 7.27 -6.88 -16.52
CA SER A 31 8.42 -7.51 -15.86
C SER A 31 8.30 -7.41 -14.35
N SER A 32 8.55 -8.52 -13.62
CA SER A 32 8.55 -8.52 -12.16
C SER A 32 9.62 -7.57 -11.60
N ILE A 33 9.22 -6.76 -10.62
CA ILE A 33 10.08 -5.84 -9.88
C ILE A 33 10.23 -6.22 -8.40
N GLY A 34 9.40 -7.14 -7.90
CA GLY A 34 9.45 -7.61 -6.53
C GLY A 34 8.16 -8.27 -6.08
N SER A 35 8.11 -8.61 -4.80
CA SER A 35 6.93 -9.19 -4.16
C SER A 35 6.80 -8.75 -2.70
N SER A 36 5.66 -9.05 -2.09
CA SER A 36 5.49 -8.99 -0.64
C SER A 36 4.69 -10.18 -0.14
N THR A 37 4.89 -10.49 1.13
CA THR A 37 4.09 -11.48 1.87
C THR A 37 3.53 -10.82 3.10
N THR A 38 2.22 -10.88 3.29
CA THR A 38 1.52 -10.36 4.46
C THR A 38 0.99 -11.50 5.30
N ARG A 39 1.23 -11.45 6.60
CA ARG A 39 0.75 -12.44 7.59
C ARG A 39 0.03 -11.72 8.71
N SER A 40 -1.04 -12.35 9.23
CA SER A 40 -1.70 -11.87 10.45
C SER A 40 -0.79 -12.07 11.66
N ASP A 41 -0.78 -11.10 12.56
CA ASP A 41 -0.09 -11.19 13.84
C ASP A 41 -1.06 -11.64 14.94
N TYR A 42 -0.52 -12.31 15.98
CA TYR A 42 -1.28 -12.63 17.17
C TYR A 42 -1.65 -11.31 17.88
N GLY A 43 -2.93 -10.93 17.89
CA GLY A 43 -3.40 -9.67 18.47
C GLY A 43 -4.04 -8.70 17.47
N GLY A 44 -4.33 -9.16 16.25
CA GLY A 44 -5.18 -8.42 15.30
C GLY A 44 -4.45 -7.39 14.42
N GLY A 45 -3.15 -7.55 14.25
CA GLY A 45 -2.36 -6.78 13.29
C GLY A 45 -1.86 -7.62 12.12
N TYR A 46 -1.02 -7.01 11.29
CA TYR A 46 -0.40 -7.65 10.13
C TYR A 46 1.07 -7.28 10.04
N THR A 47 1.90 -8.24 9.65
CA THR A 47 3.27 -7.99 9.23
C THR A 47 3.42 -8.29 7.75
N THR A 48 3.92 -7.30 7.00
CA THR A 48 4.23 -7.43 5.57
C THR A 48 5.73 -7.39 5.38
N SER A 49 6.28 -8.40 4.72
CA SER A 49 7.69 -8.47 4.33
C SER A 49 7.83 -8.18 2.84
N TYR A 50 8.76 -7.35 2.45
CA TYR A 50 9.00 -6.91 1.08
C TYR A 50 10.26 -7.49 0.50
N TYR A 51 10.20 -7.91 -0.76
CA TYR A 51 11.30 -8.56 -1.46
C TYR A 51 11.54 -7.91 -2.82
N ASN A 52 12.80 -7.85 -3.24
CA ASN A 52 13.15 -7.49 -4.61
C ASN A 52 12.86 -8.67 -5.56
N ARG A 53 13.02 -8.44 -6.87
CA ARG A 53 12.80 -9.46 -7.92
C ARG A 53 13.66 -10.73 -7.78
N TYR A 54 14.74 -10.67 -6.98
CA TYR A 54 15.65 -11.79 -6.71
C TYR A 54 15.38 -12.48 -5.37
N GLY A 55 14.28 -12.10 -4.67
CA GLY A 55 13.90 -12.66 -3.37
C GLY A 55 14.66 -12.07 -2.18
N GLY A 56 15.56 -11.11 -2.39
CA GLY A 56 16.26 -10.43 -1.30
C GLY A 56 15.33 -9.49 -0.55
N SER A 57 15.34 -9.53 0.81
CA SER A 57 14.54 -8.63 1.64
C SER A 57 14.93 -7.17 1.41
N THR A 58 13.93 -6.32 1.25
CA THR A 58 14.09 -4.85 1.12
C THR A 58 13.58 -4.10 2.35
N GLY A 59 12.79 -4.76 3.21
CA GLY A 59 12.24 -4.18 4.42
C GLY A 59 10.97 -4.88 4.87
N SER A 60 10.28 -4.28 5.82
CA SER A 60 8.99 -4.76 6.33
C SER A 60 8.08 -3.63 6.77
N ALA A 61 6.82 -3.95 7.02
CA ALA A 61 5.86 -3.07 7.68
C ALA A 61 5.06 -3.86 8.71
N THR A 62 4.70 -3.21 9.81
CA THR A 62 3.75 -3.74 10.78
C THR A 62 2.53 -2.83 10.83
N THR A 63 1.35 -3.41 10.69
CA THR A 63 0.08 -2.68 10.75
C THR A 63 -0.72 -3.14 11.96
N ARG A 64 -1.24 -2.22 12.74
CA ARG A 64 -2.07 -2.48 13.92
C ARG A 64 -3.31 -1.61 13.87
N SER A 65 -4.43 -2.15 14.38
CA SER A 65 -5.66 -1.39 14.57
C SER A 65 -5.47 -0.35 15.66
N ASP A 66 -6.00 0.85 15.43
CA ASP A 66 -6.04 1.92 16.41
C ASP A 66 -7.37 1.88 17.16
N TYR A 67 -7.36 2.40 18.39
CA TYR A 67 -8.59 2.61 19.16
C TYR A 67 -9.42 3.70 18.47
N GLY A 68 -10.51 3.33 17.84
CA GLY A 68 -11.36 4.27 17.06
C GLY A 68 -11.53 3.92 15.57
N GLY A 69 -11.11 2.72 15.15
CA GLY A 69 -11.42 2.17 13.82
C GLY A 69 -10.48 2.56 12.70
N GLY A 70 -9.28 3.01 13.02
CA GLY A 70 -8.21 3.24 12.06
C GLY A 70 -7.09 2.20 12.18
N TYR A 71 -6.01 2.45 11.45
CA TYR A 71 -4.81 1.61 11.45
C TYR A 71 -3.56 2.48 11.47
N THR A 72 -2.56 2.04 12.24
CA THR A 72 -1.20 2.59 12.14
C THR A 72 -0.27 1.55 11.54
N THR A 73 0.46 1.94 10.50
CA THR A 73 1.49 1.12 9.84
C THR A 73 2.84 1.75 10.06
N ASN A 74 3.79 0.98 10.59
CA ASN A 74 5.20 1.39 10.74
C ASN A 74 6.05 0.66 9.71
N TYR A 75 6.92 1.40 9.02
CA TYR A 75 7.78 0.89 7.96
C TYR A 75 9.23 0.77 8.44
N TYR A 76 9.87 -0.31 8.04
CA TYR A 76 11.26 -0.63 8.43
C TYR A 76 12.09 -0.98 7.20
N ASN A 77 13.36 -0.60 7.21
CA ASN A 77 14.33 -1.06 6.23
C ASN A 77 14.72 -2.52 6.50
N ARG A 78 15.52 -3.11 5.60
CA ARG A 78 16.00 -4.50 5.72
C ARG A 78 16.79 -4.80 6.99
N TYR A 79 17.28 -3.78 7.68
CA TYR A 79 18.06 -3.87 8.93
C TYR A 79 17.21 -3.60 10.18
N GLY A 80 15.88 -3.40 10.02
CA GLY A 80 14.96 -3.12 11.11
C GLY A 80 14.93 -1.66 11.56
N GLY A 81 15.66 -0.76 10.91
CA GLY A 81 15.59 0.68 11.20
C GLY A 81 14.28 1.27 10.66
N SER A 82 13.61 2.11 11.47
CA SER A 82 12.39 2.81 11.04
C SER A 82 12.68 3.72 9.84
N THR A 83 11.80 3.68 8.85
CA THR A 83 11.84 4.58 7.68
C THR A 83 10.67 5.55 7.65
N GLY A 84 9.66 5.34 8.50
CA GLY A 84 8.48 6.18 8.60
C GLY A 84 7.26 5.43 9.07
N SER A 85 6.11 6.07 8.98
CA SER A 85 4.82 5.48 9.35
C SER A 85 3.68 6.00 8.47
N ALA A 86 2.53 5.36 8.58
CA ALA A 86 1.27 5.85 8.02
C ALA A 86 0.15 5.63 9.01
N THR A 87 -0.82 6.54 9.03
CA THR A 87 -2.07 6.39 9.76
C THR A 87 -3.22 6.39 8.77
N THR A 88 -4.08 5.37 8.84
CA THR A 88 -5.27 5.25 7.98
C THR A 88 -6.52 5.36 8.84
N ARG A 89 -7.46 6.18 8.42
CA ARG A 89 -8.76 6.36 9.07
C ARG A 89 -9.88 6.27 8.07
N SER A 90 -11.02 5.72 8.51
CA SER A 90 -12.24 5.71 7.70
C SER A 90 -12.77 7.14 7.55
N ASP A 91 -13.21 7.48 6.36
CA ASP A 91 -13.89 8.73 6.06
C ASP A 91 -15.41 8.55 6.18
N TYR A 92 -16.09 9.67 6.45
CA TYR A 92 -17.54 9.70 6.42
C TYR A 92 -18.00 9.51 4.96
N GLY A 93 -18.58 8.34 4.64
CA GLY A 93 -19.01 8.01 3.27
C GLY A 93 -18.33 6.79 2.65
N GLY A 94 -17.63 5.97 3.46
CA GLY A 94 -17.12 4.65 3.07
C GLY A 94 -15.78 4.62 2.35
N GLY A 95 -15.00 5.69 2.49
CA GLY A 95 -13.61 5.74 2.04
C GLY A 95 -12.62 5.70 3.18
N TYR A 96 -11.34 5.90 2.83
CA TYR A 96 -10.23 5.96 3.78
C TYR A 96 -9.29 7.09 3.41
N THR A 97 -8.78 7.79 4.43
CA THR A 97 -7.65 8.71 4.28
C THR A 97 -6.44 8.14 4.99
N THR A 98 -5.32 8.08 4.28
CA THR A 98 -4.02 7.65 4.81
C THR A 98 -3.05 8.82 4.77
N ASN A 99 -2.44 9.15 5.92
CA ASN A 99 -1.39 10.15 6.02
C ASN A 99 -0.04 9.46 6.22
N TYR A 100 0.97 9.89 5.48
CA TYR A 100 2.33 9.32 5.51
C TYR A 100 3.30 10.24 6.21
N TYR A 101 4.20 9.65 6.99
CA TYR A 101 5.20 10.36 7.80
C TYR A 101 6.58 9.75 7.59
N ASN A 102 7.61 10.59 7.61
CA ASN A 102 8.99 10.13 7.66
C ASN A 102 9.36 9.59 9.05
N GLN A 103 10.59 9.07 9.18
CA GLN A 103 11.10 8.52 10.45
C GLN A 103 11.14 9.53 11.61
N TYR A 104 11.06 10.84 11.32
CA TYR A 104 11.05 11.92 12.30
C TYR A 104 9.65 12.48 12.57
N GLY A 105 8.59 11.85 12.02
CA GLY A 105 7.20 12.27 12.17
C GLY A 105 6.76 13.43 11.27
N GLY A 106 7.63 13.93 10.39
CA GLY A 106 7.26 14.94 9.40
C GLY A 106 6.37 14.35 8.30
N SER A 107 5.27 15.05 7.93
CA SER A 107 4.40 14.63 6.84
C SER A 107 5.15 14.56 5.52
N THR A 108 4.94 13.47 4.78
CA THR A 108 5.50 13.26 3.42
C THR A 108 4.41 13.25 2.34
N GLY A 109 3.14 13.17 2.72
CA GLY A 109 2.01 13.17 1.81
C GLY A 109 0.81 12.46 2.38
N SER A 110 -0.19 12.25 1.53
CA SER A 110 -1.42 11.53 1.90
C SER A 110 -2.00 10.75 0.71
N ALA A 111 -2.96 9.89 1.00
CA ALA A 111 -3.77 9.23 -0.01
C ALA A 111 -5.23 9.19 0.44
N THR A 112 -6.15 9.29 -0.52
CA THR A 112 -7.58 9.06 -0.29
C THR A 112 -8.04 7.89 -1.13
N THR A 113 -8.69 6.92 -0.50
CA THR A 113 -9.23 5.71 -1.17
C THR A 113 -10.74 5.73 -1.09
N ARG A 114 -11.40 5.46 -2.21
CA ARG A 114 -12.86 5.37 -2.31
C ARG A 114 -13.29 4.14 -3.09
N SER A 115 -14.41 3.55 -2.68
CA SER A 115 -15.02 2.45 -3.41
C SER A 115 -15.54 2.92 -4.77
N ASN A 116 -15.40 2.09 -5.79
CA ASN A 116 -15.95 2.32 -7.12
C ASN A 116 -17.34 1.68 -7.25
N TYR A 117 -18.18 2.31 -8.07
CA TYR A 117 -19.44 1.69 -8.49
C TYR A 117 -19.11 0.46 -9.35
N GLY A 118 -19.54 -0.73 -8.94
CA GLY A 118 -19.22 -1.99 -9.64
C GLY A 118 -18.05 -2.79 -9.05
N GLY A 119 -17.58 -2.42 -7.86
CA GLY A 119 -16.52 -3.11 -7.11
C GLY A 119 -15.13 -2.52 -7.31
N GLY A 120 -14.26 -2.80 -6.35
CA GLY A 120 -12.91 -2.28 -6.32
C GLY A 120 -12.79 -0.87 -5.74
N TYR A 121 -11.61 -0.26 -5.89
CA TYR A 121 -11.24 1.01 -5.24
C TYR A 121 -10.43 1.89 -6.17
N THR A 122 -10.59 3.21 -6.00
CA THR A 122 -9.65 4.20 -6.56
C THR A 122 -8.94 4.90 -5.41
N THR A 123 -7.62 5.00 -5.51
CA THR A 123 -6.77 5.73 -4.56
C THR A 123 -6.07 6.87 -5.28
N ASN A 124 -6.21 8.10 -4.77
CA ASN A 124 -5.49 9.27 -5.23
C ASN A 124 -4.38 9.60 -4.23
N TYR A 125 -3.20 9.91 -4.74
CA TYR A 125 -2.00 10.19 -3.95
C TYR A 125 -1.63 11.67 -4.04
N TYR A 126 -1.20 12.23 -2.91
CA TYR A 126 -0.85 13.63 -2.76
C TYR A 126 0.50 13.78 -2.08
N ASP A 127 1.25 14.79 -2.48
CA ASP A 127 2.47 15.20 -1.78
C ASP A 127 2.14 15.89 -0.44
N ARG A 128 3.18 16.27 0.31
CA ARG A 128 3.01 16.96 1.61
C ARG A 128 2.33 18.32 1.52
N TYR A 129 2.24 18.89 0.33
CA TYR A 129 1.61 20.19 0.07
C TYR A 129 0.20 20.05 -0.52
N GLY A 130 -0.28 18.81 -0.69
CA GLY A 130 -1.59 18.49 -1.26
C GLY A 130 -1.63 18.47 -2.79
N GLY A 131 -0.47 18.58 -3.45
CA GLY A 131 -0.36 18.41 -4.90
C GLY A 131 -0.56 16.96 -5.31
N SER A 132 -1.36 16.68 -6.36
CA SER A 132 -1.53 15.32 -6.88
C SER A 132 -0.21 14.78 -7.42
N VAL A 133 0.11 13.52 -7.08
CA VAL A 133 1.30 12.81 -7.58
C VAL A 133 0.96 11.55 -8.38
N GLY A 134 -0.33 11.22 -8.49
CA GLY A 134 -0.81 10.08 -9.27
C GLY A 134 -2.00 9.40 -8.61
N SER A 135 -2.37 8.23 -9.16
CA SER A 135 -3.51 7.44 -8.66
C SER A 135 -3.28 5.95 -8.85
N SER A 136 -4.15 5.14 -8.26
CA SER A 136 -4.28 3.72 -8.59
C SER A 136 -5.73 3.28 -8.63
N THR A 137 -6.01 2.23 -9.41
CA THR A 137 -7.31 1.54 -9.41
C THR A 137 -7.10 0.09 -9.06
N THR A 138 -7.85 -0.41 -8.08
CA THR A 138 -7.86 -1.82 -7.69
C THR A 138 -9.18 -2.44 -8.13
N ARG A 139 -9.13 -3.61 -8.75
CA ARG A 139 -10.29 -4.40 -9.15
C ARG A 139 -10.14 -5.82 -8.66
N GLU A 140 -11.24 -6.37 -8.13
CA GLU A 140 -11.31 -7.79 -7.80
C GLU A 140 -11.29 -8.63 -9.08
N ASN A 141 -10.59 -9.75 -9.04
CA ASN A 141 -10.48 -10.68 -10.17
C ASN A 141 -11.53 -11.78 -10.06
N TYR A 142 -12.02 -12.23 -11.22
CA TYR A 142 -12.91 -13.40 -11.29
C TYR A 142 -12.11 -14.65 -10.87
N GLY A 143 -12.47 -15.24 -9.74
CA GLY A 143 -11.75 -16.40 -9.17
C GLY A 143 -10.90 -16.07 -7.94
N GLY A 144 -10.95 -14.86 -7.46
CA GLY A 144 -10.25 -14.37 -6.25
C GLY A 144 -9.01 -13.53 -6.55
N GLY A 145 -8.51 -12.87 -5.50
CA GLY A 145 -7.43 -11.91 -5.62
C GLY A 145 -7.85 -10.57 -6.23
N ALA A 146 -6.89 -9.68 -6.38
CA ALA A 146 -7.12 -8.34 -6.94
C ALA A 146 -5.96 -7.89 -7.83
N THR A 147 -6.28 -7.06 -8.82
CA THR A 147 -5.29 -6.36 -9.64
C THR A 147 -5.35 -4.87 -9.34
N THR A 148 -4.20 -4.28 -9.02
CA THR A 148 -4.04 -2.83 -8.85
C THR A 148 -3.17 -2.29 -9.97
N THR A 149 -3.68 -1.28 -10.69
CA THR A 149 -2.94 -0.56 -11.73
C THR A 149 -2.61 0.83 -11.21
N TYR A 150 -1.36 1.27 -11.42
CA TYR A 150 -0.83 2.56 -10.97
C TYR A 150 -0.69 3.52 -12.14
N TYR A 151 -0.99 4.79 -11.88
CA TYR A 151 -0.95 5.87 -12.87
C TYR A 151 -0.16 7.06 -12.34
N ASP A 152 0.56 7.74 -13.25
CA ASP A 152 1.18 9.03 -12.95
C ASP A 152 0.12 10.16 -12.89
N VAL A 153 0.58 11.41 -12.64
CA VAL A 153 -0.30 12.60 -12.58
C VAL A 153 -1.00 12.91 -13.90
N TYR A 154 -0.49 12.39 -15.02
CA TYR A 154 -1.06 12.57 -16.37
C TYR A 154 -1.98 11.42 -16.78
N GLY A 155 -2.15 10.39 -15.91
CA GLY A 155 -2.96 9.22 -16.18
C GLY A 155 -2.27 8.11 -16.99
N ASN A 156 -0.95 8.19 -17.21
CA ASN A 156 -0.22 7.12 -17.87
C ASN A 156 0.01 5.96 -16.92
N ASN A 157 -0.14 4.73 -17.41
CA ASN A 157 0.16 3.52 -16.64
C ASN A 157 1.66 3.42 -16.35
N ILE A 158 2.02 3.28 -15.07
CA ILE A 158 3.40 3.17 -14.59
C ILE A 158 3.70 1.81 -13.95
N GLY A 159 2.72 0.91 -13.86
CA GLY A 159 2.91 -0.44 -13.35
C GLY A 159 1.65 -1.06 -12.78
N SER A 160 1.76 -2.29 -12.29
CA SER A 160 0.66 -3.01 -11.66
C SER A 160 1.14 -3.93 -10.53
N SER A 161 0.19 -4.35 -9.67
CA SER A 161 0.37 -5.45 -8.72
C SER A 161 -0.78 -6.44 -8.85
N TYR A 162 -0.52 -7.69 -8.50
CA TYR A 162 -1.50 -8.76 -8.47
C TYR A 162 -1.41 -9.50 -7.12
N ASP A 163 -2.56 -9.63 -6.46
CA ASP A 163 -2.73 -10.33 -5.18
C ASP A 163 -3.54 -11.62 -5.43
N TRP A 164 -3.15 -12.75 -4.82
CA TRP A 164 -3.87 -14.03 -4.81
C TRP A 164 -3.90 -14.66 -3.43
#